data_0bed110ee1d882fa3bb9270b6c3181e8
#
_entry.id   0bed110ee1d882fa3bb9270b6c3181e8
#
_cell.length_a   1.000
_cell.length_b   1.000
_cell.length_c   1.000
_cell.angle_alpha   90.00
_cell.angle_beta   90.00
_cell.angle_gamma   90.00
#
_symmetry.space_group_name_H-M   'P 1'
#
loop_
_entity.id
_entity.type
_entity.pdbx_description
1 polymer ?
#
loop_
_entity_poly.entity_id
_entity_poly.type
_entity_poly.pdbx_seq_one_letter_code
_entity_poly.pdbx_strand_id
1 'polypeptide(L)'
;MNIQHKGYPVKISQQLVAIISKELAKTEVDTTEGVILNFRDPDYSAEDGGYHPVEICVNAEGRIQYITDFAYYGQGPYAELDKELDFDLGHGVLQQMGREFPIRDGANLFKIWQSNFCSYYQWQVFSVSVQPL
;
A
#
# COMPACT_ATOMS: atom_id res chain seq x y z
N MET A 1 17.44 5.63 2.03
CA MET A 1 16.49 6.27 1.13
C MET A 1 15.60 7.22 1.93
N ASN A 2 15.46 8.42 1.46
CA ASN A 2 14.61 9.42 2.09
C ASN A 2 13.26 9.47 1.40
N ILE A 3 12.18 9.24 2.13
CA ILE A 3 10.84 9.20 1.57
C ILE A 3 10.27 10.61 1.47
N GLN A 4 9.85 10.99 0.26
CA GLN A 4 9.26 12.30 0.02
C GLN A 4 7.86 12.36 0.62
N HIS A 5 7.54 13.50 1.25
CA HIS A 5 6.28 13.68 1.96
C HIS A 5 5.28 14.56 1.20
N LYS A 6 5.77 15.48 0.36
CA LYS A 6 4.95 16.50 -0.28
C LYS A 6 4.89 16.34 -1.80
N GLY A 7 3.93 17.03 -2.43
CA GLY A 7 3.84 17.06 -3.88
C GLY A 7 3.02 15.93 -4.49
N TYR A 8 2.27 15.20 -3.68
CA TYR A 8 1.37 14.16 -4.18
C TYR A 8 -0.02 14.73 -4.48
N PRO A 9 -0.79 14.07 -5.36
CA PRO A 9 -2.14 14.52 -5.67
C PRO A 9 -3.15 14.34 -4.52
N VAL A 10 -2.79 13.55 -3.50
CA VAL A 10 -3.51 13.42 -2.24
C VAL A 10 -2.54 13.63 -1.09
N LYS A 11 -3.07 13.95 0.09
CA LYS A 11 -2.24 14.22 1.25
C LYS A 11 -1.68 12.92 1.85
N ILE A 12 -0.38 12.78 1.85
CA ILE A 12 0.33 11.67 2.50
C ILE A 12 0.63 12.08 3.95
N SER A 13 0.24 11.25 4.91
CA SER A 13 0.49 11.54 6.32
C SER A 13 1.94 11.31 6.71
N GLN A 14 2.38 12.01 7.75
CA GLN A 14 3.70 11.77 8.34
C GLN A 14 3.81 10.36 8.91
N GLN A 15 2.71 9.81 9.42
CA GLN A 15 2.66 8.43 9.92
C GLN A 15 2.97 7.42 8.82
N LEU A 16 2.37 7.58 7.64
CA LEU A 16 2.63 6.66 6.52
C LEU A 16 4.09 6.74 6.09
N VAL A 17 4.64 7.95 5.97
CA VAL A 17 6.05 8.14 5.65
C VAL A 17 6.95 7.47 6.70
N ALA A 18 6.61 7.62 7.99
CA ALA A 18 7.37 7.04 9.08
C ALA A 18 7.34 5.50 9.02
N ILE A 19 6.21 4.90 8.68
CA ILE A 19 6.08 3.44 8.54
C ILE A 19 7.01 2.93 7.43
N ILE A 20 6.95 3.55 6.25
CA ILE A 20 7.79 3.18 5.12
C ILE A 20 9.28 3.33 5.49
N SER A 21 9.64 4.45 6.08
CA SER A 21 11.03 4.73 6.48
C SER A 21 11.54 3.73 7.52
N LYS A 22 10.69 3.35 8.48
CA LYS A 22 11.04 2.37 9.51
C LYS A 22 11.31 1.00 8.89
N GLU A 23 10.48 0.56 7.96
CA GLU A 23 10.67 -0.74 7.31
C GLU A 23 11.91 -0.74 6.41
N LEU A 24 12.18 0.36 5.71
CA LEU A 24 13.38 0.49 4.90
C LEU A 24 14.66 0.53 5.75
N ALA A 25 14.59 1.08 6.96
CA ALA A 25 15.74 1.10 7.87
C ALA A 25 16.11 -0.31 8.37
N LYS A 26 15.18 -1.24 8.35
CA LYS A 26 15.41 -2.64 8.78
C LYS A 26 15.94 -3.54 7.67
N THR A 27 15.77 -3.13 6.40
CA THR A 27 16.12 -3.99 5.27
C THR A 27 17.58 -3.81 4.85
N GLU A 28 18.16 -4.90 4.34
CA GLU A 28 19.49 -4.88 3.73
C GLU A 28 19.41 -4.90 2.20
N VAL A 29 18.21 -4.83 1.64
CA VAL A 29 17.98 -4.85 0.19
C VAL A 29 18.56 -3.59 -0.43
N ASP A 30 19.04 -3.72 -1.66
CA ASP A 30 19.48 -2.58 -2.47
C ASP A 30 18.27 -1.72 -2.86
N THR A 31 18.26 -0.47 -2.42
CA THR A 31 17.15 0.47 -2.68
C THR A 31 17.45 1.47 -3.80
N THR A 32 18.61 1.36 -4.47
CA THR A 32 19.06 2.38 -5.43
C THR A 32 18.14 2.56 -6.63
N GLU A 33 17.46 1.49 -7.06
CA GLU A 33 16.51 1.53 -8.18
C GLU A 33 15.05 1.68 -7.71
N GLY A 34 14.84 1.79 -6.41
CA GLY A 34 13.52 1.79 -5.80
C GLY A 34 13.21 0.46 -5.13
N VAL A 35 12.06 0.38 -4.50
CA VAL A 35 11.64 -0.80 -3.72
C VAL A 35 10.16 -1.05 -3.83
N ILE A 36 9.77 -2.29 -3.54
CA ILE A 36 8.39 -2.68 -3.29
C ILE A 36 8.31 -3.22 -1.86
N LEU A 37 7.39 -2.66 -1.07
CA LEU A 37 7.08 -3.14 0.27
C LEU A 37 5.75 -3.89 0.22
N ASN A 38 5.74 -5.09 0.81
CA ASN A 38 4.52 -5.88 0.94
C ASN A 38 4.18 -6.06 2.42
N PHE A 39 2.95 -5.69 2.77
CA PHE A 39 2.40 -5.81 4.11
C PHE A 39 1.32 -6.88 4.08
N ARG A 40 1.50 -7.95 4.81
CA ARG A 40 0.58 -9.10 4.79
C ARG A 40 0.19 -9.51 6.19
N ASP A 41 -1.12 -9.71 6.37
CA ASP A 41 -1.65 -10.43 7.52
C ASP A 41 -1.55 -11.92 7.20
N PRO A 42 -0.69 -12.69 7.89
CA PRO A 42 -0.52 -14.11 7.58
C PRO A 42 -1.78 -14.96 7.82
N ASP A 43 -2.72 -14.43 8.58
CA ASP A 43 -3.99 -15.12 8.88
C ASP A 43 -5.12 -14.74 7.93
N TYR A 44 -4.88 -13.83 6.98
CA TYR A 44 -5.91 -13.42 6.03
C TYR A 44 -6.23 -14.53 5.04
N SER A 45 -7.51 -14.89 4.96
CA SER A 45 -7.99 -15.91 4.04
C SER A 45 -9.34 -15.53 3.46
N ALA A 46 -9.71 -16.20 2.35
CA ALA A 46 -11.03 -16.00 1.73
C ALA A 46 -12.16 -16.46 2.65
N GLU A 47 -11.90 -17.45 3.53
CA GLU A 47 -12.91 -18.01 4.43
C GLU A 47 -13.11 -17.16 5.67
N ASP A 48 -12.02 -16.77 6.33
CA ASP A 48 -12.05 -16.15 7.65
C ASP A 48 -11.92 -14.62 7.59
N GLY A 49 -11.56 -14.07 6.43
CA GLY A 49 -11.25 -12.66 6.31
C GLY A 49 -9.94 -12.31 6.99
N GLY A 50 -9.80 -11.05 7.37
CA GLY A 50 -8.61 -10.52 8.00
C GLY A 50 -8.24 -9.16 7.41
N TYR A 51 -6.99 -8.76 7.59
CA TYR A 51 -6.50 -7.49 7.07
C TYR A 51 -5.96 -7.69 5.66
N HIS A 52 -6.40 -6.84 4.73
CA HIS A 52 -6.04 -6.94 3.32
C HIS A 52 -4.54 -6.76 3.11
N PRO A 53 -3.91 -7.53 2.22
CA PRO A 53 -2.54 -7.30 1.81
C PRO A 53 -2.40 -5.93 1.14
N VAL A 54 -1.28 -5.27 1.40
CA VAL A 54 -0.97 -3.96 0.84
C VAL A 54 0.40 -4.00 0.19
N GLU A 55 0.50 -3.45 -1.02
CA GLU A 55 1.76 -3.28 -1.73
C GLU A 55 2.03 -1.80 -1.94
N ILE A 56 3.21 -1.33 -1.55
CA ILE A 56 3.64 0.05 -1.74
C ILE A 56 4.90 0.05 -2.59
N CYS A 57 4.87 0.80 -3.70
CA CYS A 57 6.04 0.98 -4.56
C CYS A 57 6.63 2.37 -4.36
N VAL A 58 7.93 2.43 -4.14
CA VAL A 58 8.68 3.68 -3.98
C VAL A 58 9.79 3.69 -5.01
N ASN A 59 9.92 4.78 -5.76
CA ASN A 59 10.95 4.89 -6.78
C ASN A 59 12.34 5.23 -6.20
N ALA A 60 13.34 5.31 -7.08
CA ALA A 60 14.72 5.56 -6.67
C ALA A 60 14.91 6.88 -5.92
N GLU A 61 14.05 7.87 -6.17
CA GLU A 61 14.11 9.19 -5.54
C GLU A 61 13.34 9.26 -4.22
N GLY A 62 12.78 8.13 -3.76
CA GLY A 62 12.02 8.09 -2.51
C GLY A 62 10.57 8.55 -2.66
N ARG A 63 10.05 8.58 -3.89
CA ARG A 63 8.69 9.00 -4.15
C ARG A 63 7.76 7.81 -4.25
N ILE A 64 6.66 7.85 -3.50
CA ILE A 64 5.65 6.79 -3.52
C ILE A 64 4.94 6.82 -4.88
N GLN A 65 4.99 5.72 -5.62
CA GLN A 65 4.41 5.61 -6.95
C GLN A 65 2.99 5.10 -6.92
N TYR A 66 2.75 4.05 -6.12
CA TYR A 66 1.41 3.51 -5.94
C TYR A 66 1.28 2.81 -4.59
N ILE A 67 0.03 2.69 -4.16
CA ILE A 67 -0.37 1.92 -2.97
C ILE A 67 -1.55 1.07 -3.41
N THR A 68 -1.42 -0.24 -3.32
CA THR A 68 -2.46 -1.18 -3.74
C THR A 68 -2.93 -2.02 -2.57
N ASP A 69 -4.25 -2.08 -2.40
CA ASP A 69 -4.95 -2.90 -1.42
C ASP A 69 -5.59 -4.07 -2.17
N PHE A 70 -5.36 -5.30 -1.70
CA PHE A 70 -5.86 -6.52 -2.33
C PHE A 70 -6.94 -7.16 -1.47
N ALA A 71 -7.87 -7.84 -2.11
CA ALA A 71 -8.90 -8.62 -1.44
C ALA A 71 -9.18 -9.91 -2.21
N TYR A 72 -9.72 -10.91 -1.50
CA TYR A 72 -10.19 -12.12 -2.16
C TYR A 72 -11.54 -11.88 -2.80
N TYR A 73 -11.68 -12.37 -4.04
CA TYR A 73 -12.94 -12.38 -4.81
C TYR A 73 -13.28 -13.82 -5.19
N GLY A 74 -14.56 -14.09 -5.31
CA GLY A 74 -15.04 -15.43 -5.62
C GLY A 74 -15.36 -16.22 -4.35
N GLN A 75 -15.70 -17.50 -4.52
CA GLN A 75 -16.13 -18.36 -3.42
C GLN A 75 -15.38 -19.68 -3.39
N GLY A 76 -15.15 -20.18 -2.18
CA GLY A 76 -14.56 -21.49 -1.95
C GLY A 76 -13.19 -21.63 -2.62
N PRO A 77 -12.95 -22.77 -3.31
CA PRO A 77 -11.64 -23.01 -3.94
C PRO A 77 -11.37 -22.12 -5.16
N TYR A 78 -12.36 -21.36 -5.61
CA TYR A 78 -12.23 -20.44 -6.76
C TYR A 78 -11.94 -19.00 -6.33
N ALA A 79 -11.80 -18.74 -5.05
CA ALA A 79 -11.45 -17.40 -4.56
C ALA A 79 -10.04 -17.02 -4.99
N GLU A 80 -9.90 -15.84 -5.57
CA GLU A 80 -8.63 -15.31 -6.06
C GLU A 80 -8.33 -13.95 -5.42
N LEU A 81 -7.07 -13.71 -5.12
CA LEU A 81 -6.60 -12.43 -4.63
C LEU A 81 -6.43 -11.47 -5.80
N ASP A 82 -7.10 -10.32 -5.75
CA ASP A 82 -7.03 -9.30 -6.79
C ASP A 82 -7.10 -7.91 -6.18
N LYS A 83 -6.77 -6.90 -6.98
CA LYS A 83 -6.79 -5.50 -6.54
C LYS A 83 -8.19 -5.06 -6.18
N GLU A 84 -8.36 -4.53 -4.97
CA GLU A 84 -9.59 -3.86 -4.55
C GLU A 84 -9.48 -2.35 -4.78
N LEU A 85 -8.39 -1.75 -4.30
CA LEU A 85 -8.09 -0.34 -4.46
C LEU A 85 -6.65 -0.20 -4.95
N ASP A 86 -6.44 0.65 -5.93
CA ASP A 86 -5.11 1.00 -6.39
C ASP A 86 -5.00 2.52 -6.47
N PHE A 87 -4.27 3.09 -5.53
CA PHE A 87 -3.98 4.53 -5.51
C PHE A 87 -2.70 4.76 -6.30
N ASP A 88 -2.83 5.03 -7.58
CA ASP A 88 -1.71 5.30 -8.47
C ASP A 88 -1.31 6.78 -8.37
N LEU A 89 -0.42 7.07 -7.44
CA LEU A 89 0.02 8.43 -7.16
C LEU A 89 0.88 9.00 -8.29
N GLY A 90 1.61 8.14 -8.99
CA GLY A 90 2.47 8.54 -10.09
C GLY A 90 1.69 9.01 -11.31
N HIS A 91 0.52 8.44 -11.58
CA HIS A 91 -0.33 8.77 -12.71
C HIS A 91 -1.59 9.56 -12.33
N GLY A 92 -1.84 9.76 -11.04
CA GLY A 92 -3.01 10.50 -10.59
C GLY A 92 -4.33 9.77 -10.79
N VAL A 93 -4.32 8.45 -10.74
CA VAL A 93 -5.48 7.60 -11.00
C VAL A 93 -5.81 6.76 -9.79
N LEU A 94 -7.08 6.65 -9.47
CA LEU A 94 -7.61 5.68 -8.51
C LEU A 94 -8.36 4.60 -9.29
N GLN A 95 -7.97 3.34 -9.07
CA GLN A 95 -8.74 2.19 -9.54
C GLN A 95 -9.49 1.59 -8.36
N GLN A 96 -10.78 1.40 -8.53
CA GLN A 96 -11.64 0.77 -7.53
C GLN A 96 -12.47 -0.29 -8.22
N MET A 97 -12.17 -1.56 -7.92
CA MET A 97 -12.89 -2.71 -8.47
C MET A 97 -13.03 -2.66 -10.00
N GLY A 98 -11.93 -2.33 -10.68
CA GLY A 98 -11.88 -2.26 -12.14
C GLY A 98 -12.36 -0.96 -12.76
N ARG A 99 -12.80 0.00 -11.96
CA ARG A 99 -13.18 1.35 -12.44
C ARG A 99 -12.07 2.33 -12.16
N GLU A 100 -11.89 3.29 -13.07
CA GLU A 100 -10.88 4.33 -12.94
C GLU A 100 -11.50 5.69 -12.67
N PHE A 101 -10.86 6.45 -11.79
CA PHE A 101 -11.25 7.80 -11.41
C PHE A 101 -10.01 8.66 -11.29
N PRO A 102 -10.10 9.99 -11.50
CA PRO A 102 -9.04 10.88 -11.04
C PRO A 102 -8.81 10.68 -9.54
N ILE A 103 -7.56 10.52 -9.13
CA ILE A 103 -7.27 10.17 -7.72
C ILE A 103 -7.80 11.21 -6.73
N ARG A 104 -7.84 12.49 -7.13
CA ARG A 104 -8.38 13.55 -6.27
C ARG A 104 -9.85 13.35 -5.90
N ASP A 105 -10.62 12.64 -6.75
CA ASP A 105 -12.01 12.30 -6.44
C ASP A 105 -12.10 11.27 -5.30
N GLY A 106 -11.02 10.55 -5.05
CA GLY A 106 -10.91 9.60 -3.96
C GLY A 106 -10.11 10.11 -2.76
N ALA A 107 -9.92 11.43 -2.63
CA ALA A 107 -9.10 11.98 -1.55
C ALA A 107 -9.63 11.64 -0.16
N ASN A 108 -10.95 11.66 0.04
CA ASN A 108 -11.57 11.26 1.32
C ASN A 108 -11.41 9.76 1.57
N LEU A 109 -11.59 8.94 0.55
CA LEU A 109 -11.37 7.51 0.65
C LEU A 109 -9.92 7.22 1.02
N PHE A 110 -8.96 7.88 0.37
CA PHE A 110 -7.55 7.70 0.69
C PHE A 110 -7.24 8.09 2.13
N LYS A 111 -7.80 9.21 2.59
CA LYS A 111 -7.59 9.68 3.97
C LYS A 111 -8.04 8.63 4.99
N ILE A 112 -9.22 8.03 4.78
CA ILE A 112 -9.75 6.99 5.67
C ILE A 112 -8.90 5.73 5.57
N TRP A 113 -8.59 5.29 4.35
CA TRP A 113 -7.77 4.12 4.11
C TRP A 113 -6.41 4.23 4.80
N GLN A 114 -5.75 5.37 4.60
CA GLN A 114 -4.42 5.64 5.16
C GLN A 114 -4.42 5.60 6.68
N SER A 115 -5.42 6.23 7.29
CA SER A 115 -5.56 6.22 8.75
C SER A 115 -5.74 4.81 9.29
N ASN A 116 -6.59 4.01 8.63
CA ASN A 116 -6.82 2.62 9.02
C ASN A 116 -5.56 1.76 8.85
N PHE A 117 -4.88 1.90 7.73
CA PHE A 117 -3.64 1.17 7.48
C PHE A 117 -2.58 1.45 8.56
N CYS A 118 -2.41 2.71 8.91
CA CYS A 118 -1.46 3.09 9.96
C CYS A 118 -1.82 2.47 11.31
N SER A 119 -3.12 2.42 11.64
CA SER A 119 -3.58 1.76 12.87
C SER A 119 -3.29 0.26 12.85
N TYR A 120 -3.58 -0.42 11.74
CA TYR A 120 -3.31 -1.85 11.61
C TYR A 120 -1.82 -2.15 11.74
N TYR A 121 -0.98 -1.31 11.15
CA TYR A 121 0.47 -1.46 11.28
C TYR A 121 0.90 -1.34 12.75
N GLN A 122 0.38 -0.36 13.47
CA GLN A 122 0.68 -0.15 14.89
C GLN A 122 0.22 -1.34 15.75
N TRP A 123 -0.86 -2.00 15.36
CA TRP A 123 -1.35 -3.21 16.03
C TRP A 123 -0.54 -4.45 15.68
N GLN A 124 0.48 -4.31 14.84
CA GLN A 124 1.41 -5.39 14.48
C GLN A 124 0.74 -6.57 13.79
N VAL A 125 -0.29 -6.29 12.98
CA VAL A 125 -1.00 -7.35 12.26
C VAL A 125 -0.25 -7.83 11.01
N PHE A 126 0.72 -7.03 10.51
CA PHE A 126 1.39 -7.33 9.25
C PHE A 126 2.77 -7.96 9.43
N SER A 127 3.05 -8.96 8.60
CA SER A 127 4.42 -9.33 8.24
C SER A 127 4.83 -8.47 7.04
N VAL A 128 6.01 -7.89 7.08
CA VAL A 128 6.48 -6.97 6.05
C VAL A 128 7.68 -7.56 5.32
N SER A 129 7.64 -7.52 4.00
CA SER A 129 8.78 -7.87 3.16
C SER A 129 9.11 -6.72 2.23
N VAL A 130 10.39 -6.57 1.92
CA VAL A 130 10.90 -5.53 1.03
C VAL A 130 11.70 -6.21 -0.06
N GLN A 131 11.45 -5.81 -1.31
CA GLN A 131 12.21 -6.32 -2.45
C GLN A 131 12.67 -5.16 -3.33
N PRO A 132 13.86 -5.29 -3.96
CA PRO A 132 14.33 -4.23 -4.86
C PRO A 132 13.52 -4.19 -6.13
N LEU A 133 13.42 -3.01 -6.71
CA LEU A 133 12.85 -2.84 -8.04
C LEU A 133 13.84 -3.30 -9.11
#